data_ca88c8939316c2b6f7aa3b8975d2dddd
#
_entry.id   ca88c8939316c2b6f7aa3b8975d2dddd
#
_cell.length_a   1.000
_cell.length_b   1.000
_cell.length_c   1.000
_cell.angle_alpha   90.00
_cell.angle_beta   90.00
_cell.angle_gamma   90.00
#
_symmetry.space_group_name_H-M   'P 1'
#
loop_
_entity.id
_entity.type
_entity.pdbx_description
1 polymer ?
#
loop_
_entity_poly.entity_id
_entity_poly.type
_entity_poly.pdbx_seq_one_letter_code
_entity_poly.pdbx_strand_id
1 'polypeptide(L)'
;MQRLWTFSLLLSLAIVLPGSVADEKKTDTPAGEKGKREFKATCPVSGGEAKREQAIDYKEKKVFFCCEKCKAAFEADKAKYSTKANFQLAQTRQYVQTSCPLSGGKVNKEQTSEISGVKVQFCCEKCKGAIDTASDDDKLAKVFADDVFAKSYEARKRDPNKKKGGSEKAESTESK
;
A
#
# COMPACT_ATOMS: atom_id res chain seq x y z
N MET A 1 -38.77 -24.75 42.68
CA MET A 1 -38.72 -26.17 42.33
C MET A 1 -37.28 -26.52 41.98
N GLN A 2 -36.65 -27.20 42.94
CA GLN A 2 -35.28 -27.69 42.86
C GLN A 2 -35.21 -28.87 41.87
N ARG A 3 -34.17 -28.97 41.08
CA ARG A 3 -33.64 -30.26 40.67
C ARG A 3 -32.10 -30.16 40.58
N LEU A 4 -31.52 -30.65 41.63
CA LEU A 4 -30.16 -31.15 41.76
C LEU A 4 -29.99 -32.34 40.82
N TRP A 5 -28.93 -32.36 40.04
CA TRP A 5 -28.38 -33.60 39.50
C TRP A 5 -26.89 -33.62 39.77
N THR A 6 -26.57 -34.59 40.58
CA THR A 6 -25.24 -34.94 41.06
C THR A 6 -24.61 -36.00 40.14
N PHE A 7 -23.30 -36.05 40.18
CA PHE A 7 -22.36 -37.12 39.93
C PHE A 7 -22.16 -37.66 38.48
N SER A 8 -20.97 -37.51 37.96
CA SER A 8 -20.12 -38.68 37.82
C SER A 8 -18.66 -38.28 37.62
N LEU A 9 -17.87 -38.72 38.56
CA LEU A 9 -16.41 -38.75 38.55
C LEU A 9 -16.00 -39.93 37.64
N LEU A 10 -15.25 -39.69 36.59
CA LEU A 10 -14.44 -40.72 35.96
C LEU A 10 -13.03 -40.22 35.70
N LEU A 11 -12.19 -40.77 36.52
CA LEU A 11 -10.74 -40.79 36.49
C LEU A 11 -10.29 -41.61 35.26
N SER A 12 -9.54 -41.02 34.37
CA SER A 12 -8.75 -41.77 33.39
C SER A 12 -7.53 -40.97 32.90
N LEU A 13 -6.44 -41.38 33.43
CA LEU A 13 -5.18 -41.81 32.81
C LEU A 13 -4.45 -40.82 31.92
N ALA A 14 -3.35 -40.33 32.50
CA ALA A 14 -2.25 -39.66 31.85
C ALA A 14 -1.70 -40.49 30.67
N ILE A 15 -1.64 -39.85 29.49
CA ILE A 15 -0.70 -40.22 28.44
C ILE A 15 0.20 -39.01 28.21
N VAL A 16 1.36 -39.07 28.82
CA VAL A 16 2.50 -38.21 28.50
C VAL A 16 3.05 -38.67 27.16
N LEU A 17 2.90 -37.87 26.13
CA LEU A 17 3.68 -38.00 24.90
C LEU A 17 4.69 -36.88 24.88
N PRO A 18 5.98 -37.19 24.81
CA PRO A 18 7.02 -36.18 24.64
C PRO A 18 7.19 -35.79 23.17
N GLY A 19 7.31 -34.52 22.92
CA GLY A 19 8.11 -34.05 21.82
C GLY A 19 7.43 -33.77 20.49
N SER A 20 7.15 -32.53 20.25
CA SER A 20 7.48 -31.89 18.98
C SER A 20 7.59 -30.41 19.25
N VAL A 21 8.80 -29.98 19.44
CA VAL A 21 9.20 -28.56 19.39
C VAL A 21 8.94 -28.14 17.95
N ALA A 22 7.80 -27.49 17.71
CA ALA A 22 7.60 -26.77 16.47
C ALA A 22 8.52 -25.56 16.52
N ASP A 23 9.53 -25.62 15.71
CA ASP A 23 10.50 -24.57 15.39
C ASP A 23 9.74 -23.30 14.98
N GLU A 24 9.68 -22.36 15.90
CA GLU A 24 9.20 -21.01 15.66
C GLU A 24 10.25 -20.32 14.81
N LYS A 25 10.08 -20.43 13.49
CA LYS A 25 10.90 -19.75 12.50
C LYS A 25 10.68 -18.25 12.61
N LYS A 26 11.39 -17.67 13.58
CA LYS A 26 11.65 -16.25 13.67
C LYS A 26 12.33 -15.84 12.37
N THR A 27 11.56 -15.28 11.47
CA THR A 27 12.10 -14.60 10.29
C THR A 27 12.76 -13.33 10.77
N ASP A 28 14.04 -13.43 11.10
CA ASP A 28 14.94 -12.31 11.16
C ASP A 28 14.94 -11.66 9.79
N THR A 29 14.38 -10.47 9.72
CA THR A 29 14.53 -9.58 8.58
C THR A 29 15.96 -9.02 8.63
N PRO A 30 16.86 -9.37 7.71
CA PRO A 30 18.16 -8.76 7.67
C PRO A 30 18.01 -7.28 7.27
N ALA A 31 18.41 -6.41 8.19
CA ALA A 31 18.67 -5.02 7.90
C ALA A 31 19.85 -4.94 6.94
N GLY A 32 19.65 -4.35 5.77
CA GLY A 32 20.75 -3.84 4.96
C GLY A 32 20.99 -4.50 3.62
N GLU A 33 20.04 -4.41 2.71
CA GLU A 33 20.38 -4.40 1.30
C GLU A 33 19.77 -3.14 0.67
N LYS A 34 20.62 -2.24 0.21
CA LYS A 34 20.28 -1.20 -0.76
C LYS A 34 19.96 -1.88 -2.10
N GLY A 35 19.12 -2.90 -2.05
CA GLY A 35 18.62 -3.70 -3.15
C GLY A 35 17.48 -2.98 -3.86
N LYS A 36 17.42 -3.14 -5.15
CA LYS A 36 16.36 -2.81 -6.10
C LYS A 36 14.99 -2.98 -5.42
N ARG A 37 14.37 -1.87 -5.03
CA ARG A 37 13.09 -1.90 -4.31
C ARG A 37 12.07 -2.65 -5.14
N GLU A 38 11.48 -3.65 -4.53
CA GLU A 38 10.39 -4.42 -5.13
C GLU A 38 9.28 -3.46 -5.55
N PHE A 39 8.79 -3.65 -6.76
CA PHE A 39 7.68 -2.85 -7.27
C PHE A 39 6.39 -3.42 -6.70
N LYS A 40 5.77 -2.66 -5.82
CA LYS A 40 4.44 -2.96 -5.30
C LYS A 40 3.50 -1.85 -5.72
N ALA A 41 2.51 -2.19 -6.52
CA ALA A 41 1.47 -1.27 -6.96
C ALA A 41 0.13 -1.99 -7.01
N THR A 42 -0.90 -1.35 -6.47
CA THR A 42 -2.27 -1.87 -6.47
C THR A 42 -3.05 -1.29 -7.65
N CYS A 43 -3.66 -2.13 -8.46
CA CYS A 43 -4.48 -1.69 -9.59
C CYS A 43 -5.67 -0.85 -9.11
N PRO A 44 -5.86 0.39 -9.58
CA PRO A 44 -6.93 1.26 -9.08
C PRO A 44 -8.33 0.79 -9.44
N VAL A 45 -8.47 -0.09 -10.43
CA VAL A 45 -9.77 -0.61 -10.89
C VAL A 45 -10.14 -1.90 -10.15
N SER A 46 -9.26 -2.90 -10.17
CA SER A 46 -9.53 -4.23 -9.61
C SER A 46 -9.07 -4.41 -8.16
N GLY A 47 -8.18 -3.56 -7.65
CA GLY A 47 -7.55 -3.74 -6.34
C GLY A 47 -6.45 -4.81 -6.30
N GLY A 48 -6.21 -5.53 -7.41
CA GLY A 48 -5.17 -6.55 -7.50
C GLY A 48 -3.79 -5.98 -7.78
N GLU A 49 -2.79 -6.85 -7.84
CA GLU A 49 -1.41 -6.45 -8.16
C GLU A 49 -1.29 -5.90 -9.59
N ALA A 50 -0.67 -4.74 -9.72
CA ALA A 50 -0.47 -4.06 -10.99
C ALA A 50 0.86 -4.45 -11.63
N LYS A 51 0.89 -4.49 -12.97
CA LYS A 51 2.07 -4.81 -13.78
C LYS A 51 2.69 -3.54 -14.35
N ARG A 52 4.00 -3.47 -14.43
CA ARG A 52 4.73 -2.29 -14.95
C ARG A 52 4.45 -2.01 -16.43
N GLU A 53 4.19 -3.07 -17.20
CA GLU A 53 3.95 -3.01 -18.62
C GLU A 53 2.58 -2.39 -18.96
N GLN A 54 1.64 -2.50 -18.03
CA GLN A 54 0.28 -1.97 -18.16
C GLN A 54 0.16 -0.59 -17.49
N ALA A 55 0.68 0.44 -18.13
CA ALA A 55 0.72 1.78 -17.58
C ALA A 55 0.03 2.83 -18.46
N ILE A 56 -0.54 3.85 -17.82
CA ILE A 56 -1.08 5.07 -18.44
C ILE A 56 -0.45 6.28 -17.78
N ASP A 57 -0.26 7.34 -18.55
CA ASP A 57 0.15 8.63 -18.01
C ASP A 57 -1.04 9.33 -17.31
N TYR A 58 -0.83 9.70 -16.04
CA TYR A 58 -1.81 10.35 -15.20
C TYR A 58 -1.11 11.33 -14.25
N LYS A 59 -1.55 12.60 -14.22
CA LYS A 59 -0.95 13.65 -13.37
C LYS A 59 0.60 13.68 -13.46
N GLU A 60 1.14 13.76 -14.68
CA GLU A 60 2.59 13.78 -14.97
C GLU A 60 3.39 12.54 -14.54
N LYS A 61 2.72 11.51 -14.10
CA LYS A 61 3.30 10.25 -13.62
C LYS A 61 2.59 9.06 -14.26
N LYS A 62 2.98 7.85 -13.87
CA LYS A 62 2.42 6.63 -14.44
C LYS A 62 1.57 5.89 -13.41
N VAL A 63 0.35 5.55 -13.80
CA VAL A 63 -0.52 4.64 -13.07
C VAL A 63 -0.48 3.28 -13.75
N PHE A 64 -0.38 2.22 -12.95
CA PHE A 64 -0.17 0.85 -13.39
C PHE A 64 -1.42 0.00 -13.17
N PHE A 65 -1.67 -0.93 -14.06
CA PHE A 65 -2.86 -1.79 -14.05
C PHE A 65 -2.48 -3.27 -14.09
N CYS A 66 -3.39 -4.14 -13.68
CA CYS A 66 -3.17 -5.59 -13.76
C CYS A 66 -3.34 -6.14 -15.19
N CYS A 67 -4.19 -5.50 -16.02
CA CYS A 67 -4.51 -5.94 -17.37
C CYS A 67 -5.08 -4.80 -18.24
N GLU A 68 -5.19 -5.03 -19.55
CA GLU A 68 -5.74 -4.10 -20.54
C GLU A 68 -7.18 -3.69 -20.25
N LYS A 69 -8.03 -4.59 -19.76
CA LYS A 69 -9.43 -4.27 -19.42
C LYS A 69 -9.52 -3.20 -18.32
N CYS A 70 -8.67 -3.30 -17.30
CA CYS A 70 -8.62 -2.30 -16.24
C CYS A 70 -8.07 -0.96 -16.73
N LYS A 71 -7.13 -0.99 -17.66
CA LYS A 71 -6.59 0.19 -18.32
C LYS A 71 -7.70 0.91 -19.11
N ALA A 72 -8.45 0.19 -19.97
CA ALA A 72 -9.56 0.74 -20.73
C ALA A 72 -10.68 1.30 -19.83
N ALA A 73 -11.02 0.59 -18.72
CA ALA A 73 -12.02 1.05 -17.77
C ALA A 73 -11.59 2.35 -17.05
N PHE A 74 -10.30 2.51 -16.75
CA PHE A 74 -9.77 3.75 -16.18
C PHE A 74 -9.79 4.89 -17.21
N GLU A 75 -9.48 4.64 -18.47
CA GLU A 75 -9.53 5.66 -19.53
C GLU A 75 -10.95 6.15 -19.78
N ALA A 76 -11.93 5.24 -19.67
CA ALA A 76 -13.36 5.57 -19.84
C ALA A 76 -13.90 6.44 -18.69
N ASP A 77 -13.47 6.22 -17.45
CA ASP A 77 -13.94 6.98 -16.29
C ASP A 77 -12.81 7.20 -15.27
N LYS A 78 -11.95 8.17 -15.57
CA LYS A 78 -10.84 8.54 -14.68
C LYS A 78 -11.30 9.09 -13.34
N ALA A 79 -12.43 9.79 -13.29
CA ALA A 79 -12.96 10.41 -12.08
C ALA A 79 -13.32 9.35 -11.03
N LYS A 80 -14.00 8.29 -11.46
CA LYS A 80 -14.40 7.16 -10.61
C LYS A 80 -13.23 6.49 -9.89
N TYR A 81 -12.09 6.40 -10.55
CA TYR A 81 -10.91 5.69 -10.05
C TYR A 81 -9.80 6.62 -9.54
N SER A 82 -10.04 7.93 -9.54
CA SER A 82 -9.04 8.95 -9.22
C SER A 82 -8.43 8.77 -7.82
N THR A 83 -9.25 8.53 -6.80
CA THR A 83 -8.79 8.29 -5.41
C THR A 83 -7.83 7.11 -5.33
N LYS A 84 -8.16 5.99 -5.97
CA LYS A 84 -7.31 4.79 -5.98
C LYS A 84 -6.05 4.97 -6.85
N ALA A 85 -6.14 5.77 -7.92
CA ALA A 85 -4.98 6.14 -8.71
C ALA A 85 -4.03 7.05 -7.94
N ASN A 86 -4.54 8.03 -7.21
CA ASN A 86 -3.75 8.89 -6.32
C ASN A 86 -3.08 8.08 -5.21
N PHE A 87 -3.80 7.14 -4.61
CA PHE A 87 -3.22 6.19 -3.65
C PHE A 87 -2.04 5.43 -4.27
N GLN A 88 -2.18 4.89 -5.48
CA GLN A 88 -1.10 4.18 -6.17
C GLN A 88 0.10 5.10 -6.45
N LEU A 89 -0.12 6.37 -6.81
CA LEU A 89 0.96 7.33 -7.00
C LEU A 89 1.76 7.57 -5.72
N ALA A 90 1.10 7.61 -4.56
CA ALA A 90 1.75 7.66 -3.25
C ALA A 90 2.45 6.32 -2.91
N GLN A 91 1.80 5.18 -3.14
CA GLN A 91 2.32 3.83 -2.92
C GLN A 91 3.61 3.59 -3.70
N THR A 92 3.64 3.99 -4.96
CA THR A 92 4.82 3.88 -5.83
C THR A 92 5.84 5.01 -5.63
N ARG A 93 5.58 5.90 -4.66
CA ARG A 93 6.42 7.05 -4.32
C ARG A 93 6.70 7.99 -5.50
N GLN A 94 5.81 8.05 -6.45
CA GLN A 94 5.85 9.02 -7.55
C GLN A 94 5.37 10.40 -7.09
N TYR A 95 4.53 10.41 -6.05
CA TYR A 95 4.16 11.59 -5.28
C TYR A 95 4.65 11.46 -3.84
N VAL A 96 4.98 12.56 -3.24
CA VAL A 96 5.42 12.67 -1.84
C VAL A 96 4.49 13.61 -1.09
N GLN A 97 4.18 13.24 0.14
CA GLN A 97 3.35 14.07 1.00
C GLN A 97 4.13 15.30 1.46
N THR A 98 3.51 16.47 1.39
CA THR A 98 4.07 17.77 1.79
C THR A 98 3.32 18.39 2.95
N SER A 99 2.02 18.07 3.11
CA SER A 99 1.18 18.61 4.18
C SER A 99 0.20 17.56 4.72
N CYS A 100 -0.46 17.90 5.81
CA CYS A 100 -1.50 17.04 6.41
C CYS A 100 -2.73 16.99 5.51
N PRO A 101 -3.23 15.81 5.10
CA PRO A 101 -4.37 15.71 4.17
C PRO A 101 -5.69 16.22 4.75
N LEU A 102 -5.84 16.26 6.07
CA LEU A 102 -7.06 16.72 6.71
C LEU A 102 -7.07 18.22 7.00
N SER A 103 -5.94 18.79 7.39
CA SER A 103 -5.88 20.21 7.81
C SER A 103 -5.05 21.08 6.90
N GLY A 104 -4.26 20.51 5.97
CA GLY A 104 -3.29 21.26 5.17
C GLY A 104 -2.07 21.74 5.96
N GLY A 105 -1.98 21.50 7.27
CA GLY A 105 -0.90 21.96 8.13
C GLY A 105 0.39 21.14 7.96
N LYS A 106 1.48 21.64 8.57
CA LYS A 106 2.77 20.95 8.56
C LYS A 106 2.65 19.57 9.22
N VAL A 107 3.21 18.56 8.59
CA VAL A 107 3.21 17.18 9.09
C VAL A 107 4.16 17.00 10.27
N ASN A 108 3.73 16.15 11.22
CA ASN A 108 4.55 15.67 12.33
C ASN A 108 4.86 14.18 12.07
N LYS A 109 6.14 13.82 12.06
CA LYS A 109 6.60 12.45 11.80
C LYS A 109 6.14 11.44 12.86
N GLU A 110 5.87 11.91 14.07
CA GLU A 110 5.37 11.07 15.16
C GLU A 110 3.89 10.70 14.97
N GLN A 111 3.15 11.53 14.24
CA GLN A 111 1.73 11.33 13.95
C GLN A 111 1.56 10.65 12.59
N THR A 112 1.90 9.37 12.54
CA THR A 112 1.85 8.55 11.31
C THR A 112 0.83 7.43 11.46
N SER A 113 0.02 7.22 10.41
CA SER A 113 -0.83 6.03 10.24
C SER A 113 -0.46 5.31 8.96
N GLU A 114 -0.71 4.02 8.92
CA GLU A 114 -0.50 3.20 7.73
C GLU A 114 -1.84 2.91 7.05
N ILE A 115 -1.95 3.24 5.78
CA ILE A 115 -3.15 3.01 4.96
C ILE A 115 -2.75 2.09 3.82
N SER A 116 -3.18 0.83 3.88
CA SER A 116 -2.89 -0.19 2.85
C SER A 116 -1.40 -0.24 2.46
N GLY A 117 -0.50 -0.18 3.45
CA GLY A 117 0.95 -0.21 3.24
C GLY A 117 1.60 1.15 2.89
N VAL A 118 0.83 2.22 2.81
CA VAL A 118 1.33 3.59 2.62
C VAL A 118 1.35 4.33 3.95
N LYS A 119 2.52 4.84 4.34
CA LYS A 119 2.66 5.67 5.53
C LYS A 119 2.23 7.10 5.22
N VAL A 120 1.23 7.58 5.98
CA VAL A 120 0.68 8.93 5.88
C VAL A 120 0.92 9.66 7.18
N GLN A 121 1.44 10.88 7.10
CA GLN A 121 1.76 11.72 8.25
C GLN A 121 0.68 12.78 8.47
N PHE A 122 0.40 13.08 9.72
CA PHE A 122 -0.59 14.07 10.12
C PHE A 122 0.06 15.19 10.94
N CYS A 123 -0.61 16.33 11.06
CA CYS A 123 -0.10 17.46 11.85
C CYS A 123 -0.25 17.23 13.37
N CYS A 124 -1.26 16.47 13.79
CA CYS A 124 -1.60 16.26 15.20
C CYS A 124 -2.36 14.95 15.42
N GLU A 125 -2.49 14.56 16.68
CA GLU A 125 -3.19 13.34 17.11
C GLU A 125 -4.68 13.32 16.72
N LYS A 126 -5.36 14.46 16.71
CA LYS A 126 -6.77 14.54 16.28
C LYS A 126 -6.94 14.12 14.81
N CYS A 127 -6.06 14.60 13.94
CA CYS A 127 -6.10 14.21 12.51
C CYS A 127 -5.74 12.74 12.32
N LYS A 128 -4.74 12.25 13.05
CA LYS A 128 -4.37 10.83 13.05
C LYS A 128 -5.54 9.97 13.54
N GLY A 129 -6.11 10.27 14.69
CA GLY A 129 -7.22 9.51 15.28
C GLY A 129 -8.47 9.47 14.40
N ALA A 130 -8.79 10.57 13.69
CA ALA A 130 -9.90 10.62 12.74
C ALA A 130 -9.70 9.67 11.53
N ILE A 131 -8.46 9.31 11.22
CA ILE A 131 -8.15 8.32 10.19
C ILE A 131 -8.10 6.91 10.80
N ASP A 132 -7.48 6.74 11.95
CA ASP A 132 -7.34 5.42 12.59
C ASP A 132 -8.70 4.77 12.88
N THR A 133 -9.72 5.57 13.21
CA THR A 133 -11.09 5.12 13.49
C THR A 133 -11.98 4.98 12.24
N ALA A 134 -11.53 5.44 11.07
CA ALA A 134 -12.30 5.38 9.83
C ALA A 134 -12.24 3.98 9.19
N SER A 135 -13.22 3.65 8.33
CA SER A 135 -13.18 2.46 7.47
C SER A 135 -12.05 2.58 6.43
N ASP A 136 -11.61 1.49 5.84
CA ASP A 136 -10.52 1.53 4.85
C ASP A 136 -10.89 2.34 3.61
N ASP A 137 -12.12 2.26 3.15
CA ASP A 137 -12.61 3.09 2.02
C ASP A 137 -12.66 4.57 2.40
N ASP A 138 -13.09 4.91 3.62
CA ASP A 138 -13.10 6.28 4.12
C ASP A 138 -11.69 6.83 4.30
N LYS A 139 -10.73 6.02 4.75
CA LYS A 139 -9.31 6.40 4.81
C LYS A 139 -8.79 6.81 3.46
N LEU A 140 -9.08 5.98 2.43
CA LEU A 140 -8.68 6.29 1.06
C LEU A 140 -9.33 7.57 0.56
N ALA A 141 -10.64 7.74 0.76
CA ALA A 141 -11.38 8.92 0.34
C ALA A 141 -10.88 10.20 1.04
N LYS A 142 -10.69 10.16 2.35
CA LYS A 142 -10.24 11.33 3.14
C LYS A 142 -8.81 11.75 2.86
N VAL A 143 -7.94 10.84 2.40
CA VAL A 143 -6.50 11.11 2.24
C VAL A 143 -6.11 11.27 0.78
N PHE A 144 -6.74 10.53 -0.15
CA PHE A 144 -6.35 10.48 -1.55
C PHE A 144 -7.41 10.99 -2.53
N ALA A 145 -8.52 11.61 -2.06
CA ALA A 145 -9.43 12.32 -2.93
C ALA A 145 -8.70 13.40 -3.73
N ASP A 146 -9.16 13.72 -4.93
CA ASP A 146 -8.44 14.58 -5.87
C ASP A 146 -8.09 15.96 -5.33
N ASP A 147 -9.02 16.60 -4.64
CA ASP A 147 -8.86 17.91 -4.03
C ASP A 147 -7.87 17.89 -2.85
N VAL A 148 -7.91 16.84 -2.03
CA VAL A 148 -6.99 16.61 -0.91
C VAL A 148 -5.60 16.29 -1.43
N PHE A 149 -5.52 15.41 -2.43
CA PHE A 149 -4.26 14.97 -3.02
C PHE A 149 -3.50 16.12 -3.67
N ALA A 150 -4.21 16.98 -4.40
CA ALA A 150 -3.62 18.14 -5.05
C ALA A 150 -3.02 19.18 -4.05
N LYS A 151 -3.58 19.26 -2.84
CA LYS A 151 -3.11 20.18 -1.78
C LYS A 151 -2.02 19.58 -0.91
N SER A 152 -1.99 18.26 -0.75
CA SER A 152 -1.19 17.59 0.28
C SER A 152 -0.04 16.74 -0.28
N TYR A 153 -0.01 16.54 -1.59
CA TYR A 153 1.00 15.73 -2.25
C TYR A 153 1.58 16.47 -3.47
N GLU A 154 2.87 16.32 -3.67
CA GLU A 154 3.58 16.87 -4.82
C GLU A 154 4.26 15.79 -5.64
N ALA A 155 4.30 15.98 -6.95
CA ALA A 155 5.01 15.10 -7.85
C ALA A 155 6.51 15.08 -7.51
N ARG A 156 7.06 13.91 -7.25
CA ARG A 156 8.49 13.79 -6.99
C ARG A 156 9.29 14.22 -8.20
N LYS A 157 10.11 15.25 -8.04
CA LYS A 157 11.07 15.69 -9.06
C LYS A 157 12.08 14.55 -9.28
N ARG A 158 12.40 14.27 -10.55
CA ARG A 158 13.47 13.30 -10.85
C ARG A 158 14.78 13.96 -10.45
N ASP A 159 15.54 13.31 -9.59
CA ASP A 159 16.92 13.72 -9.31
C ASP A 159 17.73 13.53 -10.60
N PRO A 160 18.27 14.60 -11.21
CA PRO A 160 19.03 14.49 -12.46
C PRO A 160 20.31 13.66 -12.30
N ASN A 161 20.75 13.42 -11.06
CA ASN A 161 21.97 12.70 -10.76
C ASN A 161 21.76 11.18 -10.53
N LYS A 162 20.54 10.65 -10.66
CA LYS A 162 20.32 9.19 -10.60
C LYS A 162 20.49 8.59 -11.98
N LYS A 163 21.73 8.22 -12.31
CA LYS A 163 22.10 7.49 -13.54
C LYS A 163 21.10 6.40 -13.87
N LYS A 164 20.57 6.41 -15.10
CA LYS A 164 19.82 5.35 -15.72
C LYS A 164 20.64 4.06 -15.67
N GLY A 165 20.27 3.15 -14.81
CA GLY A 165 20.74 1.77 -14.86
C GLY A 165 19.90 1.00 -15.85
N GLY A 166 20.41 0.81 -17.05
CA GLY A 166 20.20 -0.32 -17.92
C GLY A 166 18.82 -0.59 -18.48
N SER A 167 18.62 -0.22 -19.74
CA SER A 167 18.19 -1.14 -20.79
C SER A 167 18.34 -0.44 -22.13
N GLU A 168 19.51 -0.60 -22.68
CA GLU A 168 19.75 -0.39 -24.10
C GLU A 168 20.43 -1.66 -24.58
N LYS A 169 19.72 -2.48 -25.29
CA LYS A 169 20.22 -3.26 -26.41
C LYS A 169 19.10 -4.07 -27.04
N ALA A 170 18.54 -3.55 -28.09
CA ALA A 170 18.09 -4.34 -29.22
C ALA A 170 18.42 -3.50 -30.45
N GLU A 171 19.65 -3.59 -30.85
CA GLU A 171 20.14 -3.15 -32.13
C GLU A 171 19.80 -4.22 -33.15
N SER A 172 18.96 -3.83 -34.06
CA SER A 172 18.74 -4.54 -35.32
C SER A 172 19.97 -4.41 -36.22
N THR A 173 20.54 -5.48 -36.64
CA THR A 173 21.37 -5.51 -37.85
C THR A 173 20.65 -6.26 -38.93
N GLU A 174 20.01 -5.48 -39.74
CA GLU A 174 19.78 -5.77 -41.15
C GLU A 174 21.05 -5.56 -41.93
N SER A 175 21.34 -6.45 -42.82
CA SER A 175 21.80 -6.19 -44.18
C SER A 175 22.41 -7.44 -44.80
N LYS A 176 21.92 -8.02 -45.80
CA LYS A 176 22.22 -7.82 -47.23
C LYS A 176 21.81 -9.08 -47.93
#